data_d8a04d19eeb0909e0117aa47e5af0c72
#
_entry.id   d8a04d19eeb0909e0117aa47e5af0c72
#
_cell.length_a   1.000
_cell.length_b   1.000
_cell.length_c   1.000
_cell.angle_alpha   90.00
_cell.angle_beta   90.00
_cell.angle_gamma   90.00
#
_symmetry.space_group_name_H-M   'P 1'
#
loop_
_entity.id
_entity.type
_entity.pdbx_description
1 polymer ?
#
loop_
_entity_poly.entity_id
_entity_poly.type
_entity_poly.pdbx_seq_one_letter_code
_entity_poly.pdbx_strand_id
1 'polypeptide(L)'
;MNKDELLKDYQEIFGEAGKDVFFSPGRINVIGEHTDYNGGHVFPAAISLGVYGVYGPRTDNKVRLYSGNVDGDIVEFDLNDDSVEKDDRFWANYFKGVITYLRQREDGEKINHGFNLYVKADLPSGSGLSSSAAIEMLMGMILKDEFDLDVDRPSLARMGQKTENEFVGLNSGIMDQFACKIGRAHVWT
;
A
#
# COMPACT_ATOMS: atom_id res chain seq x y z
N MET A 1 9.17 13.19 -7.88
CA MET A 1 9.05 12.10 -8.87
C MET A 1 8.17 12.57 -10.01
N ASN A 2 8.37 12.13 -11.25
CA ASN A 2 7.61 12.57 -12.42
C ASN A 2 6.60 11.49 -12.81
N LYS A 3 5.34 11.88 -13.10
CA LYS A 3 4.25 10.97 -13.50
C LYS A 3 4.57 10.21 -14.80
N ASP A 4 5.13 10.91 -15.80
CA ASP A 4 5.47 10.29 -17.09
C ASP A 4 6.57 9.25 -16.96
N GLU A 5 7.55 9.47 -16.07
CA GLU A 5 8.58 8.46 -15.77
C GLU A 5 7.98 7.21 -15.14
N LEU A 6 7.07 7.37 -14.18
CA LEU A 6 6.41 6.23 -13.52
C LEU A 6 5.59 5.40 -14.51
N LEU A 7 4.85 6.06 -15.40
CA LEU A 7 4.06 5.39 -16.44
C LEU A 7 4.96 4.66 -17.44
N LYS A 8 6.10 5.27 -17.80
CA LYS A 8 7.10 4.65 -18.67
C LYS A 8 7.73 3.42 -17.99
N ASP A 9 8.18 3.55 -16.74
CA ASP A 9 8.74 2.44 -15.96
C ASP A 9 7.73 1.27 -15.89
N TYR A 10 6.45 1.56 -15.62
CA TYR A 10 5.38 0.56 -15.61
C TYR A 10 5.28 -0.17 -16.96
N GLN A 11 5.26 0.58 -18.07
CA GLN A 11 5.13 0.02 -19.40
C GLN A 11 6.34 -0.85 -19.78
N GLU A 12 7.55 -0.47 -19.37
CA GLU A 12 8.76 -1.27 -19.58
C GLU A 12 8.72 -2.60 -18.82
N ILE A 13 8.14 -2.62 -17.59
CA ILE A 13 8.06 -3.82 -16.76
C ILE A 13 6.93 -4.77 -17.19
N PHE A 14 5.74 -4.26 -17.47
CA PHE A 14 4.55 -5.08 -17.71
C PHE A 14 4.18 -5.21 -19.20
N GLY A 15 4.78 -4.42 -20.09
CA GLY A 15 4.53 -4.46 -21.53
C GLY A 15 3.21 -3.82 -21.96
N GLU A 16 2.52 -3.11 -21.05
CA GLU A 16 1.23 -2.47 -21.29
C GLU A 16 1.17 -1.09 -20.62
N ALA A 17 0.20 -0.26 -21.00
CA ALA A 17 0.04 1.07 -20.41
C ALA A 17 -0.60 0.96 -19.01
N GLY A 18 -0.06 1.71 -18.05
CA GLY A 18 -0.70 1.90 -16.76
C GLY A 18 -1.95 2.78 -16.88
N LYS A 19 -2.97 2.51 -16.05
CA LYS A 19 -4.24 3.27 -16.04
C LYS A 19 -4.14 4.52 -15.18
N ASP A 20 -3.84 4.36 -13.91
CA ASP A 20 -3.84 5.43 -12.91
C ASP A 20 -2.57 5.43 -12.06
N VAL A 21 -2.18 6.61 -11.61
CA VAL A 21 -1.06 6.81 -10.69
C VAL A 21 -1.59 7.27 -9.35
N PHE A 22 -1.18 6.57 -8.30
CA PHE A 22 -1.54 6.84 -6.91
C PHE A 22 -0.33 7.32 -6.12
N PHE A 23 -0.59 8.08 -5.06
CA PHE A 23 0.43 8.53 -4.13
C PHE A 23 -0.02 8.34 -2.69
N SER A 24 0.87 7.87 -1.84
CA SER A 24 0.69 7.82 -0.39
C SER A 24 1.89 8.44 0.32
N PRO A 25 1.69 9.47 1.14
CA PRO A 25 2.79 10.15 1.82
C PRO A 25 3.41 9.28 2.91
N GLY A 26 4.69 9.52 3.19
CA GLY A 26 5.29 9.14 4.46
C GLY A 26 4.91 10.11 5.57
N ARG A 27 5.44 9.88 6.78
CA ARG A 27 5.20 10.77 7.92
C ARG A 27 6.49 11.02 8.72
N ILE A 28 6.54 12.16 9.39
CA ILE A 28 7.44 12.41 10.52
C ILE A 28 6.62 12.36 11.82
N ASN A 29 7.25 12.00 12.91
CA ASN A 29 6.68 12.18 14.23
C ASN A 29 7.32 13.40 14.90
N VAL A 30 6.52 14.40 15.25
CA VAL A 30 7.00 15.62 15.89
C VAL A 30 7.22 15.36 17.38
N ILE A 31 6.29 14.63 18.01
CA ILE A 31 6.36 14.20 19.41
C ILE A 31 5.37 13.05 19.67
N GLY A 32 5.70 12.18 20.62
CA GLY A 32 4.82 11.06 21.04
C GLY A 32 5.34 9.71 20.57
N GLU A 33 6.67 9.51 20.55
CA GLU A 33 7.26 8.19 20.26
C GLU A 33 6.81 7.14 21.26
N HIS A 34 6.40 5.97 20.76
CA HIS A 34 5.96 4.83 21.56
C HIS A 34 4.76 5.09 22.48
N THR A 35 3.92 6.07 22.18
CA THR A 35 2.78 6.42 23.03
C THR A 35 1.44 5.94 22.51
N ASP A 36 1.27 5.76 21.20
CA ASP A 36 0.01 5.39 20.56
C ASP A 36 -0.54 4.03 21.03
N TYR A 37 0.31 3.01 21.14
CA TYR A 37 -0.08 1.69 21.66
C TYR A 37 -0.09 1.61 23.20
N ASN A 38 0.30 2.69 23.89
CA ASN A 38 0.23 2.84 25.35
C ASN A 38 -0.89 3.78 25.80
N GLY A 39 -1.82 4.16 24.91
CA GLY A 39 -2.94 5.05 25.20
C GLY A 39 -2.56 6.52 25.35
N GLY A 40 -1.39 6.92 24.90
CA GLY A 40 -0.90 8.29 24.91
C GLY A 40 -1.25 9.06 23.64
N HIS A 41 -0.91 10.35 23.63
CA HIS A 41 -1.10 11.22 22.49
C HIS A 41 0.12 11.24 21.58
N VAL A 42 -0.14 11.40 20.29
CA VAL A 42 0.88 11.51 19.23
C VAL A 42 0.64 12.78 18.41
N PHE A 43 1.68 13.32 17.83
CA PHE A 43 1.58 14.47 16.93
C PHE A 43 2.41 14.23 15.65
N PRO A 44 1.97 13.32 14.77
CA PRO A 44 2.61 13.08 13.50
C PRO A 44 2.20 14.12 12.46
N ALA A 45 3.05 14.29 11.44
CA ALA A 45 2.75 15.09 10.25
C ALA A 45 3.11 14.32 9.00
N ALA A 46 2.21 14.29 8.01
CA ALA A 46 2.51 13.77 6.69
C ALA A 46 3.50 14.68 5.97
N ILE A 47 4.35 14.09 5.15
CA ILE A 47 5.38 14.80 4.38
C ILE A 47 5.13 14.67 2.87
N SER A 48 5.84 15.47 2.07
CA SER A 48 5.71 15.44 0.60
C SER A 48 6.43 14.29 -0.08
N LEU A 49 7.29 13.57 0.63
CA LEU A 49 7.89 12.32 0.18
C LEU A 49 6.96 11.16 0.49
N GLY A 50 6.96 10.11 -0.34
CA GLY A 50 6.05 9.00 -0.14
C GLY A 50 6.29 7.83 -1.09
N VAL A 51 5.25 7.05 -1.28
CA VAL A 51 5.22 5.90 -2.18
C VAL A 51 4.23 6.17 -3.31
N TYR A 52 4.68 5.98 -4.53
CA TYR A 52 3.90 6.09 -5.77
C TYR A 52 3.57 4.69 -6.26
N GLY A 53 2.36 4.52 -6.79
CA GLY A 53 1.93 3.27 -7.41
C GLY A 53 1.28 3.54 -8.76
N VAL A 54 1.71 2.81 -9.79
CA VAL A 54 1.03 2.79 -11.10
C VAL A 54 0.23 1.50 -11.19
N TYR A 55 -1.05 1.64 -11.35
CA TYR A 55 -2.01 0.55 -11.43
C TYR A 55 -2.43 0.27 -12.88
N GLY A 56 -2.61 -0.99 -13.21
CA GLY A 56 -3.22 -1.45 -14.45
C GLY A 56 -4.08 -2.69 -14.22
N PRO A 57 -5.38 -2.68 -14.61
CA PRO A 57 -6.29 -3.81 -14.42
C PRO A 57 -5.90 -4.98 -15.32
N ARG A 58 -6.19 -6.20 -14.87
CA ARG A 58 -6.04 -7.43 -15.62
C ARG A 58 -7.40 -8.09 -15.84
N THR A 59 -7.48 -8.99 -16.79
CA THR A 59 -8.70 -9.78 -17.07
C THR A 59 -8.70 -11.16 -16.40
N ASP A 60 -7.59 -11.53 -15.77
CA ASP A 60 -7.44 -12.75 -14.96
C ASP A 60 -7.45 -12.40 -13.46
N ASN A 61 -7.22 -13.38 -12.59
CA ASN A 61 -7.19 -13.20 -11.13
C ASN A 61 -5.77 -12.98 -10.57
N LYS A 62 -4.77 -12.76 -11.41
CA LYS A 62 -3.39 -12.62 -10.97
C LYS A 62 -3.07 -11.20 -10.53
N VAL A 63 -2.47 -11.06 -9.36
CA VAL A 63 -1.84 -9.82 -8.90
C VAL A 63 -0.34 -9.91 -9.15
N ARG A 64 0.21 -8.90 -9.81
CA ARG A 64 1.62 -8.79 -10.11
C ARG A 64 2.17 -7.48 -9.55
N LEU A 65 3.11 -7.59 -8.61
CA LEU A 65 3.74 -6.46 -7.94
C LEU A 65 5.20 -6.33 -8.38
N TYR A 66 5.65 -5.12 -8.65
CA TYR A 66 7.06 -4.82 -8.93
C TYR A 66 7.49 -3.56 -8.18
N SER A 67 8.65 -3.60 -7.55
CA SER A 67 9.23 -2.45 -6.83
C SER A 67 10.40 -1.87 -7.61
N GLY A 68 10.32 -0.58 -7.95
CA GLY A 68 11.44 0.16 -8.55
C GLY A 68 12.54 0.58 -7.56
N ASN A 69 12.41 0.22 -6.27
CA ASN A 69 13.43 0.50 -5.25
C ASN A 69 14.21 -0.73 -4.82
N VAL A 70 13.76 -1.92 -5.17
CA VAL A 70 14.35 -3.19 -4.77
C VAL A 70 14.63 -4.00 -6.02
N ASP A 71 15.87 -4.42 -6.19
CA ASP A 71 16.22 -5.32 -7.28
C ASP A 71 15.50 -6.66 -7.13
N GLY A 72 14.96 -7.17 -8.22
CA GLY A 72 14.27 -8.46 -8.20
C GLY A 72 13.22 -8.61 -9.28
N ASP A 73 12.60 -9.78 -9.28
CA ASP A 73 11.56 -10.16 -10.21
C ASP A 73 10.16 -9.70 -9.74
N ILE A 74 9.19 -9.81 -10.63
CA ILE A 74 7.78 -9.59 -10.33
C ILE A 74 7.34 -10.61 -9.25
N VAL A 75 6.67 -10.10 -8.21
CA VAL A 75 5.93 -10.93 -7.25
C VAL A 75 4.56 -11.21 -7.85
N GLU A 76 4.22 -12.47 -8.07
CA GLU A 76 2.92 -12.88 -8.63
C GLU A 76 2.18 -13.81 -7.66
N PHE A 77 0.88 -13.60 -7.48
CA PHE A 77 -0.01 -14.50 -6.75
C PHE A 77 -1.44 -14.41 -7.30
N ASP A 78 -2.26 -15.42 -7.02
CA ASP A 78 -3.67 -15.48 -7.45
C ASP A 78 -4.59 -14.93 -6.34
N LEU A 79 -5.54 -14.07 -6.70
CA LEU A 79 -6.55 -13.55 -5.77
C LEU A 79 -7.44 -14.64 -5.17
N ASN A 80 -7.65 -15.75 -5.89
CA ASN A 80 -8.49 -16.85 -5.43
C ASN A 80 -7.73 -17.88 -4.58
N ASP A 81 -6.44 -17.68 -4.38
CA ASP A 81 -5.66 -18.50 -3.48
C ASP A 81 -5.90 -18.04 -2.04
N ASP A 82 -6.73 -18.78 -1.30
CA ASP A 82 -7.02 -18.50 0.11
C ASP A 82 -5.81 -18.75 1.03
N SER A 83 -4.80 -19.46 0.52
CA SER A 83 -3.52 -19.70 1.20
C SER A 83 -2.49 -18.63 0.86
N VAL A 84 -2.83 -17.34 0.97
CA VAL A 84 -1.88 -16.25 0.69
C VAL A 84 -0.72 -16.34 1.68
N GLU A 85 0.28 -17.15 1.31
CA GLU A 85 1.51 -17.29 2.09
C GLU A 85 2.34 -16.01 2.03
N LYS A 86 3.10 -15.77 3.10
CA LYS A 86 4.09 -14.69 3.12
C LYS A 86 5.11 -14.94 2.01
N ASP A 87 5.47 -13.86 1.32
CA ASP A 87 6.55 -13.88 0.33
C ASP A 87 7.89 -13.65 1.03
N ASP A 88 8.94 -14.31 0.57
CA ASP A 88 10.31 -14.08 1.05
C ASP A 88 10.76 -12.63 0.80
N ARG A 89 10.18 -11.98 -0.20
CA ARG A 89 10.31 -10.55 -0.44
C ARG A 89 9.41 -9.77 0.51
N PHE A 90 9.94 -9.45 1.66
CA PHE A 90 9.26 -8.88 2.82
C PHE A 90 8.33 -7.69 2.47
N TRP A 91 8.73 -6.82 1.53
CA TRP A 91 7.94 -5.65 1.13
C TRP A 91 6.58 -6.00 0.50
N ALA A 92 6.49 -7.14 -0.21
CA ALA A 92 5.26 -7.58 -0.86
C ALA A 92 4.17 -7.98 0.15
N ASN A 93 4.57 -8.38 1.36
CA ASN A 93 3.64 -8.84 2.40
C ASN A 93 2.71 -7.72 2.90
N TYR A 94 3.14 -6.47 2.87
CA TYR A 94 2.28 -5.34 3.20
C TYR A 94 1.12 -5.20 2.20
N PHE A 95 1.39 -5.38 0.91
CA PHE A 95 0.35 -5.40 -0.13
C PHE A 95 -0.57 -6.60 0.02
N LYS A 96 0.00 -7.80 0.16
CA LYS A 96 -0.76 -9.05 0.32
C LYS A 96 -1.71 -8.99 1.51
N GLY A 97 -1.25 -8.52 2.66
CA GLY A 97 -2.07 -8.42 3.86
C GLY A 97 -3.26 -7.47 3.69
N VAL A 98 -3.05 -6.28 3.10
CA VAL A 98 -4.14 -5.32 2.81
C VAL A 98 -5.16 -5.92 1.85
N ILE A 99 -4.71 -6.57 0.77
CA ILE A 99 -5.60 -7.25 -0.20
C ILE A 99 -6.43 -8.32 0.50
N THR A 100 -5.77 -9.18 1.30
CA THR A 100 -6.42 -10.27 2.04
C THR A 100 -7.52 -9.74 2.96
N TYR A 101 -7.23 -8.72 3.77
CA TYR A 101 -8.21 -8.20 4.72
C TYR A 101 -9.33 -7.39 4.05
N LEU A 102 -9.07 -6.70 2.94
CA LEU A 102 -10.13 -6.03 2.19
C LEU A 102 -11.07 -7.03 1.51
N ARG A 103 -10.55 -8.16 1.02
CA ARG A 103 -11.39 -9.22 0.45
C ARG A 103 -12.26 -9.96 1.48
N GLN A 104 -11.90 -9.96 2.75
CA GLN A 104 -12.71 -10.54 3.84
C GLN A 104 -13.90 -9.65 4.28
N ARG A 105 -14.02 -8.43 3.76
CA ARG A 105 -15.16 -7.56 4.03
C ARG A 105 -16.41 -8.00 3.28
N GLU A 106 -17.58 -7.48 3.68
CA GLU A 106 -18.86 -7.73 3.01
C GLU A 106 -18.85 -7.33 1.54
N ASP A 107 -18.15 -6.23 1.19
CA ASP A 107 -18.00 -5.74 -0.18
C ASP A 107 -16.71 -6.23 -0.87
N GLY A 108 -15.97 -7.14 -0.23
CA GLY A 108 -14.68 -7.66 -0.72
C GLY A 108 -14.80 -8.49 -2.01
N GLU A 109 -15.97 -9.04 -2.30
CA GLU A 109 -16.27 -9.74 -3.56
C GLU A 109 -16.15 -8.83 -4.79
N LYS A 110 -16.25 -7.52 -4.63
CA LYS A 110 -16.01 -6.55 -5.70
C LYS A 110 -14.58 -6.60 -6.22
N ILE A 111 -13.60 -7.05 -5.42
CA ILE A 111 -12.21 -7.30 -5.86
C ILE A 111 -12.21 -8.62 -6.66
N ASN A 112 -12.68 -8.55 -7.89
CA ASN A 112 -13.05 -9.69 -8.73
C ASN A 112 -12.14 -9.94 -9.93
N HIS A 113 -11.08 -9.18 -10.07
CA HIS A 113 -10.05 -9.36 -11.11
C HIS A 113 -8.68 -8.93 -10.60
N GLY A 114 -7.62 -9.48 -11.20
CA GLY A 114 -6.25 -9.16 -10.89
C GLY A 114 -5.80 -7.80 -11.43
N PHE A 115 -4.57 -7.44 -11.11
CA PHE A 115 -3.96 -6.19 -11.57
C PHE A 115 -2.44 -6.29 -11.56
N ASN A 116 -1.81 -5.41 -12.32
CA ASN A 116 -0.39 -5.11 -12.25
C ASN A 116 -0.19 -3.83 -11.43
N LEU A 117 0.81 -3.82 -10.55
CA LEU A 117 1.16 -2.66 -9.74
C LEU A 117 2.68 -2.46 -9.74
N TYR A 118 3.12 -1.35 -10.29
CA TYR A 118 4.48 -0.84 -10.15
C TYR A 118 4.53 0.13 -8.97
N VAL A 119 5.48 -0.04 -8.06
CA VAL A 119 5.65 0.86 -6.91
C VAL A 119 7.06 1.44 -6.88
N LYS A 120 7.15 2.74 -6.55
CA LYS A 120 8.42 3.46 -6.37
C LYS A 120 8.29 4.47 -5.24
N ALA A 121 9.25 4.46 -4.32
CA ALA A 121 9.29 5.40 -3.21
C ALA A 121 10.42 6.41 -3.41
N ASP A 122 10.18 7.66 -3.00
CA ASP A 122 11.23 8.67 -2.83
C ASP A 122 11.58 8.89 -1.34
N LEU A 123 11.08 8.02 -0.47
CA LEU A 123 11.46 7.95 0.93
C LEU A 123 12.87 7.38 1.07
N PRO A 124 13.78 8.03 1.81
CA PRO A 124 15.09 7.46 2.10
C PRO A 124 14.96 6.13 2.86
N SER A 125 15.70 5.12 2.42
CA SER A 125 15.67 3.80 3.05
C SER A 125 16.16 3.89 4.52
N GLY A 126 15.44 3.20 5.43
CA GLY A 126 15.81 3.13 6.84
C GLY A 126 15.66 4.44 7.62
N SER A 127 14.99 5.45 7.07
CA SER A 127 14.85 6.77 7.68
C SER A 127 13.78 6.90 8.76
N GLY A 128 13.02 5.84 9.03
CA GLY A 128 11.92 5.90 9.99
C GLY A 128 10.71 6.76 9.53
N LEU A 129 10.57 6.98 8.22
CA LEU A 129 9.49 7.81 7.63
C LEU A 129 8.22 7.02 7.30
N SER A 130 8.05 5.83 7.87
CA SER A 130 6.88 4.95 7.73
C SER A 130 6.55 4.52 6.30
N SER A 131 7.55 3.98 5.60
CA SER A 131 7.33 3.42 4.27
C SER A 131 6.32 2.26 4.26
N SER A 132 6.29 1.41 5.30
CA SER A 132 5.32 0.32 5.46
C SER A 132 3.88 0.85 5.49
N ALA A 133 3.58 1.79 6.37
CA ALA A 133 2.26 2.39 6.45
C ALA A 133 1.87 3.13 5.16
N ALA A 134 2.83 3.80 4.50
CA ALA A 134 2.59 4.43 3.21
C ALA A 134 2.20 3.40 2.12
N ILE A 135 2.86 2.24 2.08
CA ILE A 135 2.56 1.11 1.20
C ILE A 135 1.14 0.57 1.47
N GLU A 136 0.81 0.33 2.73
CA GLU A 136 -0.51 -0.18 3.13
C GLU A 136 -1.64 0.78 2.74
N MET A 137 -1.43 2.08 3.00
CA MET A 137 -2.41 3.10 2.64
C MET A 137 -2.53 3.29 1.13
N LEU A 138 -1.42 3.17 0.39
CA LEU A 138 -1.42 3.17 -1.07
C LEU A 138 -2.31 2.04 -1.60
N MET A 139 -2.07 0.81 -1.15
CA MET A 139 -2.84 -0.36 -1.59
C MET A 139 -4.32 -0.24 -1.23
N GLY A 140 -4.61 0.17 0.00
CA GLY A 140 -5.99 0.38 0.45
C GLY A 140 -6.74 1.42 -0.39
N MET A 141 -6.06 2.50 -0.83
CA MET A 141 -6.66 3.50 -1.71
C MET A 141 -6.87 3.00 -3.13
N ILE A 142 -5.90 2.29 -3.68
CA ILE A 142 -6.02 1.68 -5.01
C ILE A 142 -7.25 0.78 -5.04
N LEU A 143 -7.36 -0.16 -4.09
CA LEU A 143 -8.49 -1.09 -4.07
C LEU A 143 -9.81 -0.39 -3.82
N LYS A 144 -9.84 0.63 -2.94
CA LYS A 144 -11.04 1.43 -2.71
C LYS A 144 -11.54 2.11 -3.98
N ASP A 145 -10.66 2.78 -4.70
CA ASP A 145 -11.03 3.58 -5.86
C ASP A 145 -11.33 2.70 -7.10
N GLU A 146 -10.52 1.67 -7.34
CA GLU A 146 -10.65 0.81 -8.52
C GLU A 146 -11.83 -0.17 -8.44
N PHE A 147 -12.19 -0.62 -7.25
CA PHE A 147 -13.27 -1.59 -7.02
C PHE A 147 -14.50 -0.98 -6.33
N ASP A 148 -14.57 0.34 -6.21
CA ASP A 148 -15.69 1.05 -5.56
C ASP A 148 -16.07 0.45 -4.20
N LEU A 149 -15.07 0.27 -3.32
CA LEU A 149 -15.31 -0.28 -1.98
C LEU A 149 -15.84 0.79 -1.03
N ASP A 150 -16.87 0.44 -0.27
CA ASP A 150 -17.44 1.30 0.77
C ASP A 150 -16.62 1.17 2.07
N VAL A 151 -15.40 1.66 2.04
CA VAL A 151 -14.49 1.68 3.19
C VAL A 151 -14.06 3.11 3.52
N ASP A 152 -14.23 3.52 4.76
CA ASP A 152 -13.79 4.83 5.21
C ASP A 152 -12.29 4.87 5.53
N ARG A 153 -11.75 6.09 5.63
CA ARG A 153 -10.32 6.30 5.91
C ARG A 153 -9.87 5.70 7.25
N PRO A 154 -10.59 5.87 8.35
CA PRO A 154 -10.24 5.23 9.61
C PRO A 154 -10.19 3.71 9.53
N SER A 155 -11.10 3.08 8.81
CA SER A 155 -11.12 1.63 8.61
C SER A 155 -9.92 1.15 7.79
N LEU A 156 -9.50 1.89 6.76
CA LEU A 156 -8.27 1.58 6.02
C LEU A 156 -7.03 1.66 6.92
N ALA A 157 -6.94 2.68 7.79
CA ALA A 157 -5.82 2.78 8.73
C ALA A 157 -5.76 1.60 9.72
N ARG A 158 -6.93 1.18 10.25
CA ARG A 158 -7.01 -0.02 11.11
C ARG A 158 -6.64 -1.29 10.36
N MET A 159 -6.97 -1.37 9.08
CA MET A 159 -6.60 -2.51 8.24
C MET A 159 -5.10 -2.58 7.98
N GLY A 160 -4.44 -1.43 7.75
CA GLY A 160 -2.99 -1.35 7.67
C GLY A 160 -2.34 -1.83 8.97
N GLN A 161 -2.75 -1.31 10.12
CA GLN A 161 -2.24 -1.79 11.41
C GLN A 161 -2.45 -3.31 11.60
N LYS A 162 -3.63 -3.82 11.24
CA LYS A 162 -3.90 -5.26 11.28
C LYS A 162 -2.96 -6.04 10.35
N THR A 163 -2.67 -5.51 9.17
CA THR A 163 -1.70 -6.09 8.23
C THR A 163 -0.32 -6.19 8.87
N GLU A 164 0.19 -5.11 9.47
CA GLU A 164 1.49 -5.15 10.16
C GLU A 164 1.50 -6.16 11.31
N ASN A 165 0.49 -6.14 12.16
CA ASN A 165 0.49 -6.94 13.39
C ASN A 165 0.22 -8.43 13.15
N GLU A 166 -0.78 -8.76 12.33
CA GLU A 166 -1.24 -10.14 12.18
C GLU A 166 -0.66 -10.82 10.94
N PHE A 167 -0.58 -10.11 9.79
CA PHE A 167 -0.08 -10.71 8.56
C PHE A 167 1.46 -10.65 8.49
N VAL A 168 2.05 -9.48 8.71
CA VAL A 168 3.52 -9.30 8.66
C VAL A 168 4.18 -9.83 9.94
N GLY A 169 3.55 -9.60 11.10
CA GLY A 169 4.01 -10.06 12.42
C GLY A 169 4.88 -9.03 13.15
N LEU A 170 4.63 -7.74 12.89
CA LEU A 170 5.27 -6.62 13.59
C LEU A 170 4.30 -6.06 14.62
N ASN A 171 4.77 -5.76 15.83
CA ASN A 171 3.96 -5.09 16.83
C ASN A 171 4.05 -3.58 16.65
N SER A 172 3.10 -2.99 15.93
CA SER A 172 3.03 -1.55 15.68
C SER A 172 1.77 -0.91 16.26
N GLY A 173 1.87 0.38 16.60
CA GLY A 173 0.72 1.23 16.89
C GLY A 173 -0.02 1.64 15.62
N ILE A 174 -1.00 2.54 15.74
CA ILE A 174 -1.82 2.97 14.59
C ILE A 174 -1.44 4.36 14.06
N MET A 175 -0.50 5.05 14.72
CA MET A 175 -0.11 6.41 14.41
C MET A 175 0.29 6.58 12.94
N ASP A 176 1.08 5.66 12.43
CA ASP A 176 1.70 5.74 11.12
C ASP A 176 0.66 5.67 10.00
N GLN A 177 -0.25 4.69 10.07
CA GLN A 177 -1.32 4.51 9.11
C GLN A 177 -2.30 5.70 9.12
N PHE A 178 -2.63 6.21 10.32
CA PHE A 178 -3.49 7.41 10.40
C PHE A 178 -2.80 8.63 9.80
N ALA A 179 -1.53 8.88 10.10
CA ALA A 179 -0.79 10.03 9.57
C ALA A 179 -0.66 9.98 8.04
N CYS A 180 -0.26 8.84 7.47
CA CYS A 180 -0.16 8.65 6.03
C CYS A 180 -1.52 8.79 5.34
N LYS A 181 -2.60 8.30 5.96
CA LYS A 181 -3.95 8.36 5.38
C LYS A 181 -4.59 9.74 5.46
N ILE A 182 -4.46 10.46 6.57
CA ILE A 182 -4.96 11.82 6.73
C ILE A 182 -4.21 12.79 5.83
N GLY A 183 -2.91 12.56 5.61
CA GLY A 183 -2.04 13.32 4.74
C GLY A 183 -2.32 13.21 3.23
N ARG A 184 -3.45 12.59 2.83
CA ARG A 184 -3.96 12.45 1.46
C ARG A 184 -3.24 11.43 0.57
N ALA A 185 -3.32 10.15 0.91
CA ALA A 185 -3.20 9.11 -0.10
C ALA A 185 -4.33 9.30 -1.13
N HIS A 186 -4.03 9.41 -2.41
CA HIS A 186 -4.99 9.80 -3.46
C HIS A 186 -4.50 9.40 -4.86
N VAL A 187 -5.41 9.44 -5.84
CA VAL A 187 -5.05 9.42 -7.26
C VAL A 187 -4.23 10.68 -7.57
N TRP A 188 -3.10 10.51 -8.19
CA TRP A 188 -2.21 11.61 -8.54
C TRP A 188 -2.56 12.13 -9.94
N THR A 189 -3.32 13.21 -9.95
CA THR A 189 -3.77 13.89 -11.19
C THR A 189 -2.73 14.86 -11.71
#